data_0c21ddfca17833b33e297b474b11e980
#
_entry.id   0c21ddfca17833b33e297b474b11e980
#
_cell.length_a   1.000
_cell.length_b   1.000
_cell.length_c   1.000
_cell.angle_alpha   90.00
_cell.angle_beta   90.00
_cell.angle_gamma   90.00
#
_symmetry.space_group_name_H-M   'P 1'
#
loop_
_entity.id
_entity.type
_entity.pdbx_description
1 polymer ?
#
loop_
_entity_poly.entity_id
_entity_poly.type
_entity_poly.pdbx_seq_one_letter_code
_entity_poly.pdbx_strand_id
1 'polypeptide(L)'
;MIALLDRAEVESDLAALYEMSDDSGEPAPTALIRRLTHLEYTLDEARALLLSAVRHRSEMEAALGRPVGARVALFDLLISVQRKVFSPKLIELPLFESIQRSAITDHLTGLSNRSYLESRLESEIRRARRYGEHLSVLLLDLDDFKAINDTRGHVTGDRVLTEVGGIVQRSVRDVDIAARFGGEEFLVVLPETPRIGALVVAERVRENVEKHFRRRHDNGKAIKLTLSGGLACYPEDAEDPSTLISRADSALYRAKRHGKNSIEVFFQEKRRAERIGVHEQRVKAMLRGEVGNGPVRRSGTVKNISEGGLLVEIAEPVPVGSRVQVSFSLGSSDAYSFPSTVVRIEEREPGGEAGAGRRSRRFEAGLRFQRRARVLQPALDKLARQQLAAG
;
A
#
# COMPACT_ATOMS: atom_id res chain seq x y z
N MET A 1 1.63 32.92 26.74
CA MET A 1 0.48 33.51 26.03
C MET A 1 -0.76 33.66 26.87
N ILE A 2 -1.38 32.60 27.41
CA ILE A 2 -2.62 32.69 28.22
C ILE A 2 -2.44 33.61 29.47
N ALA A 3 -1.34 33.49 30.20
CA ALA A 3 -1.05 34.33 31.37
C ALA A 3 -0.88 35.82 31.02
N LEU A 4 -0.44 36.16 29.83
CA LEU A 4 -0.40 37.55 29.35
C LEU A 4 -1.81 38.07 29.07
N LEU A 5 -2.65 37.26 28.43
CA LEU A 5 -4.02 37.59 28.16
C LEU A 5 -4.83 37.78 29.49
N ASP A 6 -4.60 36.92 30.50
CA ASP A 6 -5.25 37.01 31.78
C ASP A 6 -4.85 38.30 32.58
N ARG A 7 -3.68 38.87 32.28
CA ARG A 7 -3.18 40.12 32.94
C ARG A 7 -3.52 41.38 32.17
N ALA A 8 -3.86 41.26 30.87
CA ALA A 8 -4.12 42.43 30.05
C ALA A 8 -5.41 43.12 30.47
N GLU A 9 -5.35 44.41 30.83
CA GLU A 9 -6.51 45.25 31.20
C GLU A 9 -6.87 46.24 30.06
N VAL A 10 -5.87 46.65 29.30
CA VAL A 10 -6.02 47.59 28.19
C VAL A 10 -5.25 47.09 26.95
N GLU A 11 -5.47 47.76 25.83
CA GLU A 11 -4.85 47.39 24.53
C GLU A 11 -3.32 47.37 24.60
N SER A 12 -2.71 48.29 25.33
CA SER A 12 -1.25 48.36 25.47
C SER A 12 -0.65 47.09 26.09
N ASP A 13 -1.41 46.38 26.90
CA ASP A 13 -0.97 45.16 27.59
C ASP A 13 -0.88 43.96 26.64
N LEU A 14 -1.59 44.04 25.51
CA LEU A 14 -1.53 43.03 24.45
C LEU A 14 -0.31 43.21 23.53
N ALA A 15 0.40 44.32 23.61
CA ALA A 15 1.53 44.61 22.72
C ALA A 15 2.60 43.52 22.84
N ALA A 16 2.93 43.06 24.03
CA ALA A 16 3.88 41.96 24.23
C ALA A 16 3.41 40.64 23.60
N LEU A 17 2.11 40.36 23.62
CA LEU A 17 1.53 39.17 22.97
C LEU A 17 1.57 39.29 21.45
N TYR A 18 1.42 40.49 20.90
CA TYR A 18 1.42 40.74 19.48
C TYR A 18 2.80 40.56 18.82
N GLU A 19 3.88 40.72 19.59
CA GLU A 19 5.27 40.54 19.14
C GLU A 19 5.77 39.09 19.26
N MET A 20 4.97 38.19 19.87
CA MET A 20 5.36 36.81 20.10
C MET A 20 4.93 35.91 18.92
N SER A 21 5.64 34.81 18.78
CA SER A 21 5.24 33.67 17.95
C SER A 21 5.28 32.40 18.79
N ASP A 22 4.56 31.37 18.36
CA ASP A 22 4.65 30.03 18.95
C ASP A 22 5.90 29.25 18.45
N ASP A 23 6.07 28.02 18.91
CA ASP A 23 7.21 27.15 18.56
C ASP A 23 7.24 26.78 17.05
N SER A 24 6.13 26.98 16.32
CA SER A 24 6.05 26.76 14.87
C SER A 24 6.31 28.03 14.05
N GLY A 25 6.51 29.18 14.70
CA GLY A 25 6.66 30.48 14.07
C GLY A 25 5.35 31.17 13.72
N GLU A 26 4.20 30.65 14.17
CA GLU A 26 2.90 31.28 13.99
C GLU A 26 2.74 32.47 14.95
N PRO A 27 2.18 33.62 14.51
CA PRO A 27 1.90 34.76 15.39
C PRO A 27 1.06 34.36 16.61
N ALA A 28 1.48 34.78 17.80
CA ALA A 28 0.83 34.38 19.06
C ALA A 28 -0.68 34.66 19.13
N PRO A 29 -1.23 35.77 18.60
CA PRO A 29 -2.68 35.99 18.59
C PRO A 29 -3.45 34.88 17.85
N THR A 30 -3.03 34.48 16.67
CA THR A 30 -3.68 33.43 15.87
C THR A 30 -3.52 32.07 16.53
N ALA A 31 -2.31 31.73 16.96
CA ALA A 31 -2.00 30.49 17.66
C ALA A 31 -2.83 30.35 18.96
N LEU A 32 -2.96 31.42 19.72
CA LEU A 32 -3.73 31.43 20.98
C LEU A 32 -5.22 31.17 20.73
N ILE A 33 -5.83 31.88 19.80
CA ILE A 33 -7.25 31.71 19.47
C ILE A 33 -7.51 30.32 18.91
N ARG A 34 -6.70 29.87 17.96
CA ARG A 34 -6.81 28.52 17.40
C ARG A 34 -6.70 27.43 18.46
N ARG A 35 -5.77 27.60 19.42
CA ARG A 35 -5.57 26.64 20.52
C ARG A 35 -6.73 26.59 21.49
N LEU A 36 -7.39 27.75 21.73
CA LEU A 36 -8.51 27.83 22.66
C LEU A 36 -9.86 27.46 22.03
N THR A 37 -10.06 27.74 20.75
CA THR A 37 -11.38 27.68 20.11
C THR A 37 -11.46 26.74 18.91
N HIS A 38 -10.32 26.29 18.37
CA HIS A 38 -10.19 25.59 17.08
C HIS A 38 -10.74 26.37 15.88
N LEU A 39 -10.96 27.68 16.03
CA LEU A 39 -11.35 28.56 14.94
C LEU A 39 -10.10 29.17 14.31
N GLU A 40 -10.11 29.29 12.99
CA GLU A 40 -9.04 29.95 12.23
C GLU A 40 -9.40 31.43 11.98
N TYR A 41 -8.44 32.30 12.25
CA TYR A 41 -8.54 33.74 12.06
C TYR A 41 -7.27 34.26 11.40
N THR A 42 -7.41 35.30 10.59
CA THR A 42 -6.26 36.08 10.15
C THR A 42 -5.64 36.82 11.35
N LEU A 43 -4.39 37.29 11.21
CA LEU A 43 -3.70 38.00 12.30
C LEU A 43 -4.49 39.23 12.77
N ASP A 44 -5.02 40.00 11.83
CA ASP A 44 -5.78 41.21 12.13
C ASP A 44 -7.12 40.91 12.82
N GLU A 45 -7.81 39.86 12.38
CA GLU A 45 -9.03 39.39 13.02
C GLU A 45 -8.76 38.85 14.42
N ALA A 46 -7.64 38.12 14.59
CA ALA A 46 -7.24 37.59 15.90
C ALA A 46 -6.90 38.69 16.89
N ARG A 47 -6.18 39.74 16.47
CA ARG A 47 -5.89 40.92 17.25
C ARG A 47 -7.17 41.66 17.66
N ALA A 48 -8.08 41.89 16.71
CA ALA A 48 -9.35 42.55 16.97
C ALA A 48 -10.22 41.73 17.93
N LEU A 49 -10.23 40.42 17.83
CA LEU A 49 -10.97 39.53 18.74
C LEU A 49 -10.40 39.57 20.15
N LEU A 50 -9.09 39.51 20.33
CA LEU A 50 -8.44 39.60 21.62
C LEU A 50 -8.69 40.94 22.32
N LEU A 51 -8.61 42.03 21.57
CA LEU A 51 -8.95 43.36 22.08
C LEU A 51 -10.42 43.44 22.52
N SER A 52 -11.33 42.91 21.73
CA SER A 52 -12.75 42.81 22.05
C SER A 52 -12.98 41.97 23.33
N ALA A 53 -12.24 40.87 23.50
CA ALA A 53 -12.35 40.03 24.69
C ALA A 53 -11.87 40.72 25.96
N VAL A 54 -10.81 41.54 25.89
CA VAL A 54 -10.33 42.35 27.04
C VAL A 54 -11.36 43.39 27.43
N ARG A 55 -11.92 44.09 26.45
CA ARG A 55 -13.02 45.08 26.75
C ARG A 55 -14.25 44.38 27.34
N HIS A 56 -14.70 43.29 26.75
CA HIS A 56 -15.84 42.52 27.23
C HIS A 56 -15.60 41.98 28.66
N ARG A 57 -14.35 41.60 28.99
CA ARG A 57 -13.97 41.21 30.36
C ARG A 57 -14.24 42.32 31.36
N SER A 58 -13.78 43.54 31.05
CA SER A 58 -13.99 44.70 31.92
C SER A 58 -15.48 45.02 32.13
N GLU A 59 -16.30 44.87 31.08
CA GLU A 59 -17.76 45.02 31.19
C GLU A 59 -18.38 43.93 32.07
N MET A 60 -17.95 42.68 31.92
CA MET A 60 -18.41 41.55 32.77
C MET A 60 -18.01 41.76 34.25
N GLU A 61 -16.77 42.18 34.50
CA GLU A 61 -16.29 42.45 35.85
C GLU A 61 -17.07 43.58 36.55
N ALA A 62 -17.35 44.66 35.81
CA ALA A 62 -18.19 45.75 36.28
C ALA A 62 -19.62 45.29 36.61
N ALA A 63 -20.20 44.43 35.77
CA ALA A 63 -21.56 43.92 35.97
C ALA A 63 -21.65 42.88 37.10
N LEU A 64 -20.63 42.04 37.28
CA LEU A 64 -20.63 40.92 38.23
C LEU A 64 -20.04 41.27 39.60
N GLY A 65 -19.33 42.41 39.70
CA GLY A 65 -18.65 42.83 40.94
C GLY A 65 -17.53 41.89 41.40
N ARG A 66 -16.97 41.07 40.51
CA ARG A 66 -15.88 40.13 40.78
C ARG A 66 -14.96 39.94 39.57
N PRO A 67 -13.71 39.56 39.78
CA PRO A 67 -12.79 39.28 38.68
C PRO A 67 -13.30 38.17 37.76
N VAL A 68 -13.06 38.32 36.45
CA VAL A 68 -13.39 37.37 35.37
C VAL A 68 -12.13 37.02 34.62
N GLY A 69 -11.84 35.73 34.46
CA GLY A 69 -10.69 35.29 33.66
C GLY A 69 -10.87 35.61 32.17
N ALA A 70 -9.80 36.00 31.50
CA ALA A 70 -9.83 36.39 30.08
C ALA A 70 -10.42 35.30 29.16
N ARG A 71 -10.18 34.01 29.48
CA ARG A 71 -10.77 32.88 28.75
C ARG A 71 -12.30 32.87 28.87
N VAL A 72 -12.85 33.16 30.05
CA VAL A 72 -14.30 33.19 30.23
C VAL A 72 -14.91 34.33 29.42
N ALA A 73 -14.30 35.52 29.45
CA ALA A 73 -14.74 36.65 28.65
C ALA A 73 -14.65 36.40 27.14
N LEU A 74 -13.57 35.74 26.66
CA LEU A 74 -13.41 35.35 25.25
C LEU A 74 -14.51 34.38 24.83
N PHE A 75 -14.78 33.35 25.63
CA PHE A 75 -15.83 32.39 25.29
C PHE A 75 -17.21 33.00 25.34
N ASP A 76 -17.52 33.83 26.36
CA ASP A 76 -18.79 34.52 26.40
C ASP A 76 -18.98 35.48 25.22
N LEU A 77 -17.94 36.23 24.84
CA LEU A 77 -17.94 37.06 23.65
C LEU A 77 -18.30 36.27 22.38
N LEU A 78 -17.66 35.07 22.18
CA LEU A 78 -17.87 34.24 21.03
C LEU A 78 -19.24 33.55 21.02
N ILE A 79 -19.78 33.16 22.16
CA ILE A 79 -21.05 32.45 22.33
C ILE A 79 -22.22 33.39 22.34
N SER A 80 -22.19 34.34 23.28
CA SER A 80 -23.34 35.18 23.66
C SER A 80 -23.46 36.43 22.78
N VAL A 81 -22.32 37.06 22.47
CA VAL A 81 -22.27 38.32 21.72
C VAL A 81 -22.14 38.11 20.22
N GLN A 82 -21.07 37.40 19.81
CA GLN A 82 -20.80 37.21 18.38
C GLN A 82 -21.52 35.99 17.73
N ARG A 83 -22.05 35.10 18.60
CA ARG A 83 -22.76 33.87 18.16
C ARG A 83 -22.00 33.04 17.14
N LYS A 84 -20.66 33.00 17.24
CA LYS A 84 -19.78 32.20 16.35
C LYS A 84 -19.60 30.74 16.84
N VAL A 85 -19.91 30.47 18.09
CA VAL A 85 -19.84 29.15 18.73
C VAL A 85 -21.20 28.78 19.27
N PHE A 86 -21.80 27.68 18.78
CA PHE A 86 -23.20 27.35 19.11
C PHE A 86 -23.37 26.28 20.21
N SER A 87 -22.40 25.43 20.44
CA SER A 87 -22.46 24.36 21.45
C SER A 87 -21.08 24.02 21.97
N PRO A 88 -20.45 24.91 22.75
CA PRO A 88 -19.11 24.66 23.26
C PRO A 88 -19.12 23.50 24.24
N LYS A 89 -18.10 22.65 24.13
CA LYS A 89 -17.79 21.63 25.13
C LYS A 89 -16.47 21.96 25.77
N LEU A 90 -16.47 22.02 27.11
CA LEU A 90 -15.22 22.15 27.88
C LEU A 90 -14.60 20.77 28.01
N ILE A 91 -13.41 20.61 27.47
CA ILE A 91 -12.61 19.38 27.54
C ILE A 91 -11.27 19.79 28.16
N GLU A 92 -10.77 19.00 29.09
CA GLU A 92 -9.40 19.20 29.59
C GLU A 92 -8.39 18.98 28.48
N LEU A 93 -7.39 19.85 28.35
CA LEU A 93 -6.40 19.79 27.29
C LEU A 93 -5.71 18.41 27.20
N PRO A 94 -5.27 17.75 28.29
CA PRO A 94 -4.70 16.41 28.22
C PRO A 94 -5.68 15.37 27.68
N LEU A 95 -6.96 15.47 28.03
CA LEU A 95 -7.99 14.58 27.50
C LEU A 95 -8.20 14.81 26.00
N PHE A 96 -8.25 16.07 25.57
CA PHE A 96 -8.38 16.43 24.17
C PHE A 96 -7.19 15.91 23.34
N GLU A 97 -5.95 16.12 23.79
CA GLU A 97 -4.74 15.60 23.15
C GLU A 97 -4.71 14.06 23.14
N SER A 98 -5.25 13.42 24.17
CA SER A 98 -5.41 11.96 24.21
C SER A 98 -6.42 11.47 23.16
N ILE A 99 -7.56 12.15 23.03
CA ILE A 99 -8.59 11.85 22.03
C ILE A 99 -8.02 12.05 20.63
N GLN A 100 -7.32 13.16 20.37
CA GLN A 100 -6.67 13.38 19.06
C GLN A 100 -5.63 12.31 18.76
N ARG A 101 -4.76 11.96 19.70
CA ARG A 101 -3.79 10.87 19.50
C ARG A 101 -4.48 9.55 19.21
N SER A 102 -5.51 9.19 19.97
CA SER A 102 -6.28 7.95 19.77
C SER A 102 -6.98 7.91 18.39
N ALA A 103 -7.33 9.07 17.83
CA ALA A 103 -7.94 9.15 16.51
C ALA A 103 -6.96 8.83 15.36
N ILE A 104 -5.65 8.98 15.57
CA ILE A 104 -4.63 8.82 14.51
C ILE A 104 -3.61 7.71 14.79
N THR A 105 -3.50 7.19 16.02
CA THR A 105 -2.50 6.16 16.39
C THR A 105 -3.16 4.86 16.83
N ASP A 106 -2.47 3.75 16.59
CA ASP A 106 -2.75 2.44 17.18
C ASP A 106 -2.21 2.41 18.63
N HIS A 107 -3.07 2.15 19.59
CA HIS A 107 -2.74 2.19 21.02
C HIS A 107 -1.72 1.14 21.47
N LEU A 108 -1.61 0.02 20.75
CA LEU A 108 -0.70 -1.06 21.10
C LEU A 108 0.72 -0.80 20.59
N THR A 109 0.84 -0.39 19.33
CA THR A 109 2.14 -0.26 18.66
C THR A 109 2.70 1.16 18.66
N GLY A 110 1.84 2.18 18.92
CA GLY A 110 2.20 3.58 18.80
C GLY A 110 2.39 4.11 17.39
N LEU A 111 2.26 3.25 16.38
CA LEU A 111 2.25 3.64 14.97
C LEU A 111 0.94 4.34 14.61
N SER A 112 0.84 4.89 13.41
CA SER A 112 -0.44 5.36 12.90
C SER A 112 -1.46 4.23 12.86
N ASN A 113 -2.74 4.57 13.01
CA ASN A 113 -3.81 3.61 12.76
C ASN A 113 -4.16 3.55 11.26
N ARG A 114 -4.93 2.55 10.87
CA ARG A 114 -5.34 2.32 9.49
C ARG A 114 -6.04 3.52 8.87
N SER A 115 -7.01 4.12 9.57
CA SER A 115 -7.82 5.22 9.05
C SER A 115 -6.98 6.46 8.72
N TYR A 116 -6.05 6.82 9.60
CA TYR A 116 -5.12 7.91 9.35
C TYR A 116 -4.21 7.64 8.16
N LEU A 117 -3.64 6.42 8.07
CA LEU A 117 -2.77 6.05 6.97
C LEU A 117 -3.51 6.09 5.63
N GLU A 118 -4.74 5.56 5.53
CA GLU A 118 -5.54 5.59 4.30
C GLU A 118 -5.78 7.03 3.82
N SER A 119 -6.16 7.94 4.73
CA SER A 119 -6.32 9.36 4.43
C SER A 119 -5.02 10.04 3.97
N ARG A 120 -3.90 9.70 4.63
CA ARG A 120 -2.58 10.22 4.24
C ARG A 120 -2.11 9.69 2.91
N LEU A 121 -2.31 8.41 2.63
CA LEU A 121 -1.97 7.79 1.34
C LEU A 121 -2.68 8.49 0.16
N GLU A 122 -3.97 8.80 0.32
CA GLU A 122 -4.71 9.58 -0.70
C GLU A 122 -4.07 10.96 -0.92
N SER A 123 -3.67 11.61 0.15
CA SER A 123 -3.06 12.94 0.08
C SER A 123 -1.67 12.89 -0.59
N GLU A 124 -0.85 11.89 -0.25
CA GLU A 124 0.47 11.70 -0.85
C GLU A 124 0.38 11.29 -2.33
N ILE A 125 -0.60 10.49 -2.74
CA ILE A 125 -0.83 10.18 -4.16
C ILE A 125 -1.25 11.44 -4.94
N ARG A 126 -2.14 12.28 -4.37
CA ARG A 126 -2.48 13.57 -5.01
C ARG A 126 -1.26 14.48 -5.15
N ARG A 127 -0.39 14.51 -4.15
CA ARG A 127 0.88 15.24 -4.17
C ARG A 127 1.82 14.68 -5.24
N ALA A 128 2.08 13.38 -5.24
CA ALA A 128 2.94 12.70 -6.20
C ALA A 128 2.46 12.92 -7.66
N ARG A 129 1.13 12.86 -7.88
CA ARG A 129 0.53 13.19 -9.19
C ARG A 129 0.80 14.61 -9.63
N ARG A 130 0.70 15.57 -8.70
CA ARG A 130 0.90 17.01 -9.01
C ARG A 130 2.34 17.32 -9.38
N TYR A 131 3.31 16.68 -8.72
CA TYR A 131 4.73 16.99 -8.88
C TYR A 131 5.48 15.98 -9.75
N GLY A 132 4.82 14.93 -10.25
CA GLY A 132 5.44 13.88 -11.05
C GLY A 132 6.39 12.99 -10.24
N GLU A 133 6.14 12.84 -8.95
CA GLU A 133 6.98 12.10 -8.02
C GLU A 133 6.56 10.64 -7.91
N HIS A 134 7.48 9.80 -7.42
CA HIS A 134 7.19 8.40 -7.11
C HIS A 134 6.72 8.26 -5.67
N LEU A 135 5.92 7.23 -5.41
CA LEU A 135 5.53 6.82 -4.08
C LEU A 135 5.52 5.29 -4.03
N SER A 136 5.95 4.72 -2.93
CA SER A 136 5.90 3.27 -2.74
C SER A 136 5.09 2.89 -1.51
N VAL A 137 4.40 1.75 -1.60
CA VAL A 137 3.62 1.15 -0.51
C VAL A 137 4.18 -0.22 -0.21
N LEU A 138 4.51 -0.46 1.06
CA LEU A 138 5.04 -1.71 1.57
C LEU A 138 4.05 -2.30 2.59
N LEU A 139 3.40 -3.41 2.23
CA LEU A 139 2.56 -4.18 3.13
C LEU A 139 3.39 -5.32 3.74
N LEU A 140 3.39 -5.40 5.06
CA LEU A 140 4.16 -6.36 5.87
C LEU A 140 3.19 -7.19 6.70
N ASP A 141 3.53 -8.46 6.90
CA ASP A 141 2.75 -9.37 7.74
C ASP A 141 3.71 -10.32 8.48
N LEU A 142 3.43 -10.55 9.76
CA LEU A 142 4.24 -11.39 10.62
C LEU A 142 4.05 -12.87 10.29
N ASP A 143 5.15 -13.56 10.03
CA ASP A 143 5.11 -14.98 9.68
C ASP A 143 4.77 -15.83 10.91
N ASP A 144 3.71 -16.65 10.78
CA ASP A 144 3.26 -17.60 11.82
C ASP A 144 2.92 -16.96 13.18
N PHE A 145 2.49 -15.69 13.18
CA PHE A 145 2.16 -14.94 14.40
C PHE A 145 1.05 -15.63 15.23
N LYS A 146 0.08 -16.25 14.57
CA LYS A 146 -0.95 -17.04 15.24
C LYS A 146 -0.34 -18.15 16.12
N ALA A 147 0.70 -18.82 15.65
CA ALA A 147 1.37 -19.88 16.44
C ALA A 147 2.03 -19.31 17.71
N ILE A 148 2.49 -18.06 17.70
CA ILE A 148 2.98 -17.38 18.92
C ILE A 148 1.84 -17.15 19.89
N ASN A 149 0.69 -16.64 19.44
CA ASN A 149 -0.48 -16.45 20.28
C ASN A 149 -0.98 -17.77 20.88
N ASP A 150 -1.10 -18.80 20.06
CA ASP A 150 -1.59 -20.13 20.48
C ASP A 150 -0.66 -20.81 21.50
N THR A 151 0.67 -20.59 21.38
CA THR A 151 1.66 -21.27 22.25
C THR A 151 2.08 -20.45 23.45
N ARG A 152 2.00 -19.12 23.41
CA ARG A 152 2.53 -18.19 24.43
C ARG A 152 1.51 -17.20 24.98
N GLY A 153 0.28 -17.25 24.47
CA GLY A 153 -0.82 -16.38 24.87
C GLY A 153 -0.76 -14.97 24.25
N HIS A 154 -1.91 -14.32 24.21
CA HIS A 154 -2.09 -13.01 23.58
C HIS A 154 -1.23 -11.89 24.19
N VAL A 155 -0.95 -11.95 25.51
CA VAL A 155 -0.07 -10.95 26.16
C VAL A 155 1.34 -10.96 25.57
N THR A 156 1.86 -12.16 25.22
CA THR A 156 3.15 -12.26 24.53
C THR A 156 3.04 -11.75 23.09
N GLY A 157 1.95 -12.06 22.41
CA GLY A 157 1.65 -11.53 21.07
C GLY A 157 1.60 -10.00 21.05
N ASP A 158 0.94 -9.38 22.00
CA ASP A 158 0.86 -7.92 22.13
C ASP A 158 2.25 -7.28 22.33
N ARG A 159 3.11 -7.88 23.16
CA ARG A 159 4.50 -7.44 23.31
C ARG A 159 5.28 -7.57 21.99
N VAL A 160 5.10 -8.67 21.26
CA VAL A 160 5.73 -8.86 19.94
C VAL A 160 5.28 -7.78 18.96
N LEU A 161 3.99 -7.48 18.89
CA LEU A 161 3.46 -6.41 18.02
C LEU A 161 4.03 -5.05 18.39
N THR A 162 4.13 -4.73 19.68
CA THR A 162 4.74 -3.48 20.17
C THR A 162 6.22 -3.40 19.77
N GLU A 163 6.99 -4.48 19.94
CA GLU A 163 8.40 -4.54 19.58
C GLU A 163 8.59 -4.38 18.05
N VAL A 164 7.76 -5.05 17.25
CA VAL A 164 7.78 -4.90 15.77
C VAL A 164 7.41 -3.49 15.35
N GLY A 165 6.37 -2.90 15.92
CA GLY A 165 6.00 -1.51 15.65
C GLY A 165 7.17 -0.55 15.88
N GLY A 166 7.88 -0.71 17.00
CA GLY A 166 9.08 0.07 17.28
C GLY A 166 10.23 -0.17 16.29
N ILE A 167 10.39 -1.40 15.78
CA ILE A 167 11.40 -1.70 14.74
C ILE A 167 11.02 -1.05 13.42
N VAL A 168 9.76 -1.14 13.00
CA VAL A 168 9.27 -0.51 11.78
C VAL A 168 9.50 1.01 11.86
N GLN A 169 9.07 1.66 12.96
CA GLN A 169 9.25 3.11 13.14
C GLN A 169 10.70 3.55 13.02
N ARG A 170 11.64 2.83 13.65
CA ARG A 170 13.08 3.16 13.56
C ARG A 170 13.72 2.81 12.22
N SER A 171 13.05 2.04 11.39
CA SER A 171 13.54 1.61 10.08
C SER A 171 13.08 2.53 8.95
N VAL A 172 12.23 3.51 9.21
CA VAL A 172 11.70 4.47 8.25
C VAL A 172 12.12 5.90 8.61
N ARG A 173 11.91 6.86 7.70
CA ARG A 173 12.21 8.28 7.91
C ARG A 173 11.02 8.97 8.57
N ASP A 174 11.21 10.17 9.11
CA ASP A 174 10.14 10.98 9.72
C ASP A 174 9.03 11.36 8.73
N VAL A 175 9.37 11.48 7.43
CA VAL A 175 8.40 11.77 6.37
C VAL A 175 7.62 10.53 5.89
N ASP A 176 8.11 9.33 6.20
CA ASP A 176 7.45 8.07 5.88
C ASP A 176 6.32 7.82 6.87
N ILE A 177 5.26 7.16 6.43
CA ILE A 177 4.08 6.91 7.27
C ILE A 177 4.00 5.41 7.53
N ALA A 178 4.24 5.01 8.78
CA ALA A 178 4.09 3.63 9.21
C ALA A 178 2.82 3.47 10.05
N ALA A 179 2.04 2.41 9.78
CA ALA A 179 0.81 2.13 10.49
C ALA A 179 0.63 0.64 10.77
N ARG A 180 -0.11 0.34 11.83
CA ARG A 180 -0.70 -0.97 12.01
C ARG A 180 -1.98 -1.04 11.18
N PHE A 181 -1.98 -1.89 10.16
CA PHE A 181 -3.04 -1.96 9.15
C PHE A 181 -4.10 -3.01 9.48
N GLY A 182 -3.69 -4.10 10.11
CA GLY A 182 -4.55 -5.18 10.56
C GLY A 182 -4.08 -5.76 11.90
N GLY A 183 -4.52 -6.97 12.23
CA GLY A 183 -4.14 -7.64 13.47
C GLY A 183 -2.62 -7.82 13.62
N GLU A 184 -1.98 -8.40 12.60
CA GLU A 184 -0.54 -8.68 12.51
C GLU A 184 0.10 -8.04 11.27
N GLU A 185 -0.64 -7.13 10.62
CA GLU A 185 -0.23 -6.47 9.39
C GLU A 185 0.20 -5.03 9.65
N PHE A 186 1.26 -4.61 8.98
CA PHE A 186 1.78 -3.25 8.99
C PHE A 186 1.84 -2.72 7.56
N LEU A 187 1.47 -1.46 7.37
CA LEU A 187 1.59 -0.79 6.07
C LEU A 187 2.49 0.43 6.21
N VAL A 188 3.42 0.57 5.28
CA VAL A 188 4.33 1.71 5.22
C VAL A 188 4.14 2.42 3.89
N VAL A 189 3.91 3.72 3.94
CA VAL A 189 3.90 4.62 2.78
C VAL A 189 5.23 5.35 2.75
N LEU A 190 5.89 5.30 1.62
CA LEU A 190 7.21 5.89 1.36
C LEU A 190 7.07 6.97 0.28
N PRO A 191 6.80 8.24 0.65
CA PRO A 191 6.74 9.35 -0.30
C PRO A 191 8.09 9.56 -0.99
N GLU A 192 8.08 10.08 -2.22
CA GLU A 192 9.28 10.41 -3.01
C GLU A 192 10.31 9.27 -3.06
N THR A 193 9.82 8.02 -3.03
CA THR A 193 10.68 6.84 -2.96
C THR A 193 10.36 5.88 -4.10
N PRO A 194 11.27 5.77 -5.09
CA PRO A 194 11.12 4.84 -6.20
C PRO A 194 11.36 3.39 -5.73
N ARG A 195 10.93 2.43 -6.54
CA ARG A 195 10.96 0.97 -6.28
C ARG A 195 12.25 0.45 -5.65
N ILE A 196 13.42 0.86 -6.18
CA ILE A 196 14.72 0.39 -5.68
C ILE A 196 14.95 0.90 -4.25
N GLY A 197 14.67 2.18 -3.99
CA GLY A 197 14.79 2.76 -2.66
C GLY A 197 13.84 2.12 -1.66
N ALA A 198 12.60 1.86 -2.08
CA ALA A 198 11.60 1.20 -1.25
C ALA A 198 11.99 -0.26 -0.90
N LEU A 199 12.58 -1.00 -1.84
CA LEU A 199 13.09 -2.35 -1.59
C LEU A 199 14.19 -2.35 -0.53
N VAL A 200 15.10 -1.37 -0.56
CA VAL A 200 16.14 -1.23 0.48
C VAL A 200 15.53 -0.99 1.87
N VAL A 201 14.49 -0.16 1.96
CA VAL A 201 13.78 0.07 3.23
C VAL A 201 13.07 -1.21 3.67
N ALA A 202 12.39 -1.90 2.77
CA ALA A 202 11.67 -3.13 3.05
C ALA A 202 12.59 -4.24 3.60
N GLU A 203 13.73 -4.48 2.95
CA GLU A 203 14.72 -5.46 3.40
C GLU A 203 15.34 -5.05 4.75
N ARG A 204 15.60 -3.77 4.97
CA ARG A 204 16.08 -3.27 6.27
C ARG A 204 15.08 -3.59 7.39
N VAL A 205 13.79 -3.37 7.17
CA VAL A 205 12.75 -3.72 8.15
C VAL A 205 12.75 -5.22 8.40
N ARG A 206 12.70 -6.03 7.34
CA ARG A 206 12.70 -7.51 7.43
C ARG A 206 13.89 -8.03 8.23
N GLU A 207 15.10 -7.61 7.85
CA GLU A 207 16.33 -8.04 8.54
C GLU A 207 16.38 -7.59 10.01
N ASN A 208 15.93 -6.36 10.32
CA ASN A 208 15.91 -5.87 11.68
C ASN A 208 14.96 -6.67 12.57
N VAL A 209 13.78 -7.05 12.06
CA VAL A 209 12.84 -7.93 12.76
C VAL A 209 13.47 -9.31 12.95
N GLU A 210 13.99 -9.93 11.91
CA GLU A 210 14.65 -11.24 12.01
C GLU A 210 15.82 -11.23 13.02
N LYS A 211 16.70 -10.23 12.95
CA LYS A 211 17.85 -10.08 13.85
C LYS A 211 17.42 -9.88 15.30
N HIS A 212 16.37 -9.09 15.54
CA HIS A 212 15.85 -8.82 16.87
C HIS A 212 15.30 -10.11 17.50
N PHE A 213 14.42 -10.81 16.82
CA PHE A 213 13.76 -11.99 17.35
C PHE A 213 14.65 -13.24 17.36
N ARG A 214 15.71 -13.31 16.57
CA ARG A 214 16.74 -14.34 16.70
C ARG A 214 17.41 -14.35 18.08
N ARG A 215 17.50 -13.20 18.74
CA ARG A 215 18.13 -13.01 20.07
C ARG A 215 17.11 -12.89 21.19
N ARG A 216 15.84 -12.80 20.86
CA ARG A 216 14.75 -12.59 21.83
C ARG A 216 14.34 -13.92 22.48
N HIS A 217 14.30 -13.89 23.80
CA HIS A 217 13.82 -15.02 24.60
C HIS A 217 12.66 -14.56 25.49
N ASP A 218 11.68 -15.43 25.66
CA ASP A 218 10.59 -15.26 26.60
C ASP A 218 10.51 -16.50 27.47
N ASN A 219 10.62 -16.31 28.81
CA ASN A 219 10.70 -17.41 29.80
C ASN A 219 11.76 -18.46 29.43
N GLY A 220 12.95 -18.03 28.99
CA GLY A 220 14.07 -18.92 28.61
C GLY A 220 13.93 -19.63 27.27
N LYS A 221 12.81 -19.40 26.52
CA LYS A 221 12.59 -20.01 25.20
C LYS A 221 12.73 -18.95 24.10
N ALA A 222 13.49 -19.25 23.06
CA ALA A 222 13.65 -18.35 21.92
C ALA A 222 12.31 -18.06 21.21
N ILE A 223 12.06 -16.80 20.86
CA ILE A 223 10.97 -16.42 19.98
C ILE A 223 11.54 -16.39 18.56
N LYS A 224 11.06 -17.29 17.70
CA LYS A 224 11.40 -17.26 16.28
C LYS A 224 10.28 -16.52 15.54
N LEU A 225 10.56 -15.32 15.08
CA LEU A 225 9.63 -14.52 14.30
C LEU A 225 10.36 -13.92 13.12
N THR A 226 9.72 -13.97 11.97
CA THR A 226 10.10 -13.26 10.74
C THR A 226 8.90 -12.52 10.22
N LEU A 227 9.08 -11.73 9.19
CA LEU A 227 7.99 -11.13 8.45
C LEU A 227 8.19 -11.30 6.94
N SER A 228 7.08 -11.33 6.24
CA SER A 228 7.03 -11.24 4.79
C SER A 228 6.48 -9.90 4.36
N GLY A 229 6.89 -9.42 3.20
CA GLY A 229 6.42 -8.13 2.69
C GLY A 229 6.12 -8.14 1.20
N GLY A 230 5.18 -7.28 0.80
CA GLY A 230 4.83 -7.00 -0.58
C GLY A 230 4.98 -5.51 -0.88
N LEU A 231 5.65 -5.17 -1.98
CA LEU A 231 5.95 -3.81 -2.41
C LEU A 231 5.22 -3.49 -3.72
N ALA A 232 4.54 -2.33 -3.76
CA ALA A 232 3.95 -1.77 -4.98
C ALA A 232 4.28 -0.27 -5.07
N CYS A 233 4.38 0.26 -6.31
CA CYS A 233 4.87 1.62 -6.56
C CYS A 233 3.89 2.41 -7.44
N TYR A 234 3.66 3.66 -7.08
CA TYR A 234 2.97 4.67 -7.86
C TYR A 234 4.01 5.42 -8.73
N PRO A 235 3.76 5.71 -10.00
CA PRO A 235 2.55 5.35 -10.76
C PRO A 235 2.65 3.99 -11.48
N GLU A 236 3.76 3.26 -11.39
CA GLU A 236 4.08 2.11 -12.24
C GLU A 236 3.09 0.95 -12.08
N ASP A 237 2.64 0.69 -10.86
CA ASP A 237 1.79 -0.45 -10.55
C ASP A 237 0.32 -0.07 -10.43
N ALA A 238 0.02 1.13 -9.94
CA ALA A 238 -1.35 1.66 -9.83
C ALA A 238 -1.34 3.18 -9.69
N GLU A 239 -2.47 3.83 -10.00
CA GLU A 239 -2.67 5.26 -9.86
C GLU A 239 -3.64 5.66 -8.75
N ASP A 240 -4.27 4.69 -8.10
CA ASP A 240 -5.20 4.90 -6.99
C ASP A 240 -4.78 4.13 -5.73
N PRO A 241 -5.14 4.62 -4.51
CA PRO A 241 -4.71 4.04 -3.25
C PRO A 241 -5.12 2.57 -3.08
N SER A 242 -6.37 2.24 -3.41
CA SER A 242 -6.94 0.92 -3.16
C SER A 242 -6.29 -0.14 -4.04
N THR A 243 -6.08 0.16 -5.32
CA THR A 243 -5.37 -0.72 -6.24
C THR A 243 -3.91 -0.87 -5.84
N LEU A 244 -3.25 0.20 -5.38
CA LEU A 244 -1.86 0.15 -4.95
C LEU A 244 -1.66 -0.79 -3.75
N ILE A 245 -2.53 -0.71 -2.74
CA ILE A 245 -2.54 -1.62 -1.59
C ILE A 245 -2.82 -3.06 -2.05
N SER A 246 -3.80 -3.29 -2.92
CA SER A 246 -4.12 -4.62 -3.46
C SER A 246 -2.97 -5.24 -4.24
N ARG A 247 -2.16 -4.41 -4.93
CA ARG A 247 -0.95 -4.87 -5.62
C ARG A 247 0.14 -5.28 -4.64
N ALA A 248 0.33 -4.51 -3.56
CA ALA A 248 1.23 -4.87 -2.47
C ALA A 248 0.79 -6.18 -1.79
N ASP A 249 -0.51 -6.37 -1.53
CA ASP A 249 -1.06 -7.61 -0.99
C ASP A 249 -0.79 -8.83 -1.89
N SER A 250 -0.99 -8.67 -3.20
CA SER A 250 -0.67 -9.71 -4.19
C SER A 250 0.82 -10.10 -4.18
N ALA A 251 1.71 -9.16 -3.91
CA ALA A 251 3.14 -9.42 -3.74
C ALA A 251 3.43 -10.11 -2.41
N LEU A 252 2.85 -9.65 -1.31
CA LEU A 252 2.94 -10.27 0.02
C LEU A 252 2.49 -11.75 -0.01
N TYR A 253 1.38 -12.02 -0.67
CA TYR A 253 0.91 -13.40 -0.86
C TYR A 253 1.96 -14.29 -1.55
N ARG A 254 2.68 -13.76 -2.56
CA ARG A 254 3.80 -14.51 -3.19
C ARG A 254 4.96 -14.73 -2.23
N ALA A 255 5.35 -13.71 -1.44
CA ALA A 255 6.40 -13.85 -0.43
C ALA A 255 6.08 -14.99 0.55
N LYS A 256 4.85 -15.04 1.06
CA LYS A 256 4.39 -16.11 1.94
C LYS A 256 4.43 -17.50 1.29
N ARG A 257 4.07 -17.60 0.01
CA ARG A 257 4.12 -18.87 -0.73
C ARG A 257 5.53 -19.32 -1.10
N HIS A 258 6.48 -18.40 -1.27
CA HIS A 258 7.86 -18.72 -1.65
C HIS A 258 8.76 -19.05 -0.45
N GLY A 259 8.20 -19.26 0.73
CA GLY A 259 8.95 -19.72 1.90
C GLY A 259 9.03 -18.70 3.03
N LYS A 260 8.27 -17.62 2.98
CA LYS A 260 8.22 -16.57 3.99
C LYS A 260 9.55 -15.81 4.15
N ASN A 261 9.68 -14.95 5.18
CA ASN A 261 10.89 -14.18 5.49
C ASN A 261 11.51 -13.51 4.25
N SER A 262 10.70 -12.89 3.42
CA SER A 262 11.13 -12.30 2.14
C SER A 262 10.27 -11.12 1.74
N ILE A 263 10.83 -10.27 0.92
CA ILE A 263 10.13 -9.15 0.30
C ILE A 263 9.91 -9.45 -1.18
N GLU A 264 8.67 -9.44 -1.62
CA GLU A 264 8.31 -9.55 -3.02
C GLU A 264 7.86 -8.20 -3.56
N VAL A 265 8.35 -7.86 -4.73
CA VAL A 265 7.91 -6.66 -5.45
C VAL A 265 6.74 -7.02 -6.34
N PHE A 266 5.70 -6.19 -6.36
CA PHE A 266 4.65 -6.35 -7.34
C PHE A 266 5.25 -6.14 -8.73
N PHE A 267 5.17 -7.16 -9.54
CA PHE A 267 5.33 -7.03 -10.97
C PHE A 267 3.96 -7.35 -11.56
N GLN A 268 3.36 -6.34 -12.16
CA GLN A 268 2.39 -6.67 -13.17
C GLN A 268 3.20 -7.51 -14.17
N GLU A 269 2.97 -8.84 -14.20
CA GLU A 269 3.16 -9.50 -15.48
C GLU A 269 2.29 -8.69 -16.44
N LYS A 270 2.86 -7.67 -17.05
CA LYS A 270 2.34 -7.23 -18.33
C LYS A 270 2.43 -8.50 -19.14
N ARG A 271 1.34 -9.26 -19.24
CA ARG A 271 1.14 -10.16 -20.34
C ARG A 271 1.43 -9.30 -21.55
N ARG A 272 2.66 -9.41 -22.05
CA ARG A 272 3.23 -8.48 -23.03
C ARG A 272 2.50 -8.54 -24.35
N ALA A 273 1.47 -9.39 -24.41
CA ALA A 273 0.50 -9.50 -25.47
C ALA A 273 -0.75 -10.21 -24.93
N GLU A 274 -1.90 -9.75 -25.32
CA GLU A 274 -3.19 -10.37 -25.07
C GLU A 274 -3.15 -11.82 -25.63
N ARG A 275 -3.46 -12.80 -24.80
CA ARG A 275 -3.50 -14.20 -25.24
C ARG A 275 -4.89 -14.49 -25.78
N ILE A 276 -4.97 -14.81 -27.03
CA ILE A 276 -6.22 -15.15 -27.68
C ILE A 276 -6.37 -16.68 -27.63
N GLY A 277 -7.48 -17.15 -27.04
CA GLY A 277 -7.83 -18.55 -27.04
C GLY A 277 -8.17 -19.01 -28.45
N VAL A 278 -7.61 -20.13 -28.90
CA VAL A 278 -7.90 -20.70 -30.23
C VAL A 278 -8.53 -22.10 -30.14
N HIS A 279 -9.21 -22.37 -29.02
CA HIS A 279 -9.79 -23.67 -28.72
C HIS A 279 -10.76 -24.17 -29.81
N GLU A 280 -11.62 -23.29 -30.31
CA GLU A 280 -12.65 -23.65 -31.29
C GLU A 280 -12.08 -23.93 -32.71
N GLN A 281 -10.93 -23.35 -33.01
CA GLN A 281 -10.34 -23.45 -34.39
C GLN A 281 -9.41 -24.63 -34.56
N ARG A 282 -9.15 -25.45 -33.54
CA ARG A 282 -8.26 -26.61 -33.54
C ARG A 282 -6.91 -26.38 -34.26
N VAL A 283 -6.29 -25.23 -34.00
CA VAL A 283 -5.00 -24.88 -34.62
C VAL A 283 -3.94 -25.89 -34.24
N LYS A 284 -3.36 -26.54 -35.24
CA LYS A 284 -2.26 -27.51 -35.05
C LYS A 284 -0.91 -26.82 -35.09
N ALA A 285 -0.03 -27.19 -34.14
CA ALA A 285 1.36 -26.76 -34.15
C ALA A 285 2.33 -27.95 -34.31
N MET A 286 3.44 -27.70 -34.97
CA MET A 286 4.56 -28.64 -35.09
C MET A 286 5.78 -28.05 -34.40
N LEU A 287 6.33 -28.76 -33.41
CA LEU A 287 7.58 -28.42 -32.75
C LEU A 287 8.71 -29.28 -33.35
N ARG A 288 9.77 -28.62 -33.79
CA ARG A 288 10.99 -29.27 -34.29
C ARG A 288 12.21 -28.66 -33.59
N GLY A 289 13.16 -29.48 -33.19
CA GLY A 289 14.39 -29.00 -32.54
C GLY A 289 15.30 -30.15 -32.20
N GLU A 290 16.38 -29.85 -31.52
CA GLU A 290 17.29 -30.82 -30.92
C GLU A 290 17.21 -30.72 -29.40
N VAL A 291 17.07 -31.86 -28.73
CA VAL A 291 17.00 -31.91 -27.26
C VAL A 291 17.88 -33.07 -26.81
N GLY A 292 18.94 -32.76 -26.06
CA GLY A 292 19.97 -33.73 -25.72
C GLY A 292 20.65 -34.22 -27.00
N ASN A 293 20.74 -35.55 -27.18
CA ASN A 293 21.43 -36.17 -28.32
C ASN A 293 20.52 -36.56 -29.50
N GLY A 294 19.32 -35.96 -29.62
CA GLY A 294 18.42 -36.37 -30.70
C GLY A 294 17.44 -35.32 -31.20
N PRO A 295 16.96 -35.46 -32.44
CA PRO A 295 15.95 -34.56 -33.00
C PRO A 295 14.59 -34.78 -32.34
N VAL A 296 13.95 -33.68 -31.97
CA VAL A 296 12.58 -33.67 -31.46
C VAL A 296 11.63 -33.20 -32.54
N ARG A 297 10.59 -33.99 -32.78
CA ARG A 297 9.45 -33.63 -33.62
C ARG A 297 8.17 -33.98 -32.88
N ARG A 298 7.42 -32.95 -32.46
CA ARG A 298 6.14 -33.12 -31.72
C ARG A 298 5.04 -32.34 -32.43
N SER A 299 3.90 -32.97 -32.59
CA SER A 299 2.67 -32.31 -33.03
C SER A 299 1.81 -32.02 -31.83
N GLY A 300 1.09 -30.90 -31.85
CA GLY A 300 0.20 -30.52 -30.77
C GLY A 300 -0.92 -29.60 -31.22
N THR A 301 -1.82 -29.29 -30.33
CA THR A 301 -2.92 -28.36 -30.54
C THR A 301 -2.67 -27.06 -29.76
N VAL A 302 -2.73 -25.93 -30.47
CA VAL A 302 -2.58 -24.61 -29.82
C VAL A 302 -3.80 -24.30 -29.00
N LYS A 303 -3.59 -23.97 -27.74
CA LYS A 303 -4.65 -23.55 -26.78
C LYS A 303 -4.83 -22.03 -26.76
N ASN A 304 -3.75 -21.32 -26.75
CA ASN A 304 -3.74 -19.85 -26.86
C ASN A 304 -2.44 -19.37 -27.51
N ILE A 305 -2.50 -18.15 -28.05
CA ILE A 305 -1.42 -17.52 -28.77
C ILE A 305 -1.35 -16.03 -28.48
N SER A 306 -0.16 -15.48 -28.52
CA SER A 306 0.12 -14.05 -28.38
C SER A 306 1.35 -13.67 -29.21
N GLU A 307 1.67 -12.39 -29.34
CA GLU A 307 2.93 -11.93 -29.96
C GLU A 307 4.21 -12.48 -29.29
N GLY A 308 4.14 -12.83 -28.01
CA GLY A 308 5.29 -13.30 -27.23
C GLY A 308 5.47 -14.80 -27.19
N GLY A 309 4.47 -15.59 -27.59
CA GLY A 309 4.52 -17.05 -27.51
C GLY A 309 3.16 -17.71 -27.62
N LEU A 310 3.15 -19.02 -27.40
CA LEU A 310 1.92 -19.81 -27.44
C LEU A 310 1.92 -20.93 -26.41
N LEU A 311 0.73 -21.43 -26.09
CA LEU A 311 0.49 -22.61 -25.26
C LEU A 311 0.01 -23.75 -26.19
N VAL A 312 0.69 -24.89 -26.13
CA VAL A 312 0.40 -26.05 -26.98
C VAL A 312 0.17 -27.27 -26.11
N GLU A 313 -0.89 -28.01 -26.40
CA GLU A 313 -1.12 -29.35 -25.85
C GLU A 313 -0.38 -30.38 -26.71
N ILE A 314 0.51 -31.15 -26.12
CA ILE A 314 1.33 -32.18 -26.79
C ILE A 314 1.19 -33.53 -26.09
N ALA A 315 1.40 -34.62 -26.80
CA ALA A 315 1.30 -35.99 -26.28
C ALA A 315 2.53 -36.41 -25.45
N GLU A 316 3.70 -35.89 -25.79
CA GLU A 316 4.97 -36.19 -25.12
C GLU A 316 5.68 -34.91 -24.69
N PRO A 317 6.23 -34.84 -23.46
CA PRO A 317 6.85 -33.62 -22.96
C PRO A 317 8.16 -33.30 -23.71
N VAL A 318 8.47 -32.00 -23.74
CA VAL A 318 9.75 -31.45 -24.21
C VAL A 318 10.38 -30.72 -23.04
N PRO A 319 11.64 -31.00 -22.66
CA PRO A 319 12.26 -30.39 -21.48
C PRO A 319 12.22 -28.87 -21.51
N VAL A 320 11.98 -28.26 -20.32
CA VAL A 320 12.05 -26.81 -20.13
C VAL A 320 13.46 -26.31 -20.46
N GLY A 321 13.57 -25.17 -21.14
CA GLY A 321 14.84 -24.63 -21.66
C GLY A 321 15.18 -25.08 -23.08
N SER A 322 14.51 -26.11 -23.64
CA SER A 322 14.75 -26.58 -25.00
C SER A 322 14.46 -25.51 -26.06
N ARG A 323 15.34 -25.37 -27.02
CA ARG A 323 15.13 -24.50 -28.19
C ARG A 323 14.46 -25.31 -29.33
N VAL A 324 13.31 -24.82 -29.77
CA VAL A 324 12.50 -25.48 -30.78
C VAL A 324 12.02 -24.47 -31.82
N GLN A 325 11.89 -24.91 -33.06
CA GLN A 325 11.15 -24.20 -34.10
C GLN A 325 9.68 -24.60 -33.98
N VAL A 326 8.80 -23.67 -33.73
CA VAL A 326 7.35 -23.93 -33.73
C VAL A 326 6.73 -23.40 -35.01
N SER A 327 5.98 -24.27 -35.70
CA SER A 327 5.26 -23.91 -36.93
C SER A 327 3.76 -24.20 -36.74
N PHE A 328 2.90 -23.27 -37.16
CA PHE A 328 1.44 -23.38 -37.07
C PHE A 328 0.78 -22.51 -38.15
N SER A 329 -0.51 -22.73 -38.41
CA SER A 329 -1.28 -21.92 -39.37
C SER A 329 -2.51 -21.35 -38.65
N LEU A 330 -2.81 -20.05 -38.88
CA LEU A 330 -4.00 -19.36 -38.42
C LEU A 330 -4.90 -19.07 -39.63
N GLY A 331 -6.00 -19.83 -39.77
CA GLY A 331 -6.88 -19.74 -40.95
C GLY A 331 -6.35 -20.54 -42.15
N SER A 332 -6.86 -20.25 -43.34
CA SER A 332 -6.68 -21.08 -44.52
C SER A 332 -5.39 -20.82 -45.31
N SER A 333 -4.63 -19.78 -45.05
CA SER A 333 -3.56 -19.34 -45.96
C SER A 333 -2.20 -19.05 -45.33
N ASP A 334 -2.11 -18.75 -44.03
CA ASP A 334 -0.89 -18.21 -43.42
C ASP A 334 -0.22 -19.26 -42.52
N ALA A 335 0.94 -19.76 -42.97
CA ALA A 335 1.81 -20.60 -42.15
C ALA A 335 2.87 -19.73 -41.42
N TYR A 336 2.93 -19.82 -40.13
CA TYR A 336 3.89 -19.11 -39.30
C TYR A 336 4.92 -20.07 -38.73
N SER A 337 6.17 -19.62 -38.61
CA SER A 337 7.25 -20.42 -38.05
C SER A 337 8.20 -19.54 -37.23
N PHE A 338 8.37 -19.86 -35.94
CA PHE A 338 9.16 -19.05 -35.00
C PHE A 338 10.14 -19.88 -34.18
N PRO A 339 11.39 -19.42 -34.06
CA PRO A 339 12.32 -19.98 -33.10
C PRO A 339 11.82 -19.64 -31.69
N SER A 340 11.73 -20.66 -30.85
CA SER A 340 11.07 -20.57 -29.53
C SER A 340 11.85 -21.34 -28.47
N THR A 341 11.62 -20.99 -27.21
CA THR A 341 12.15 -21.73 -26.06
C THR A 341 10.96 -22.25 -25.22
N VAL A 342 11.04 -23.51 -24.81
CA VAL A 342 10.08 -24.11 -23.87
C VAL A 342 10.31 -23.49 -22.49
N VAL A 343 9.34 -22.77 -21.97
CA VAL A 343 9.45 -22.04 -20.68
C VAL A 343 8.65 -22.69 -19.56
N ARG A 344 7.72 -23.59 -19.91
CA ARG A 344 6.87 -24.29 -18.94
C ARG A 344 6.37 -25.59 -19.54
N ILE A 345 6.24 -26.64 -18.71
CA ILE A 345 5.52 -27.88 -19.02
C ILE A 345 4.69 -28.26 -17.81
N GLU A 346 3.42 -28.57 -18.04
CA GLU A 346 2.50 -29.07 -17.03
C GLU A 346 1.84 -30.35 -17.55
N GLU A 347 1.83 -31.40 -16.73
CA GLU A 347 1.05 -32.60 -17.01
C GLU A 347 -0.43 -32.32 -16.71
N ARG A 348 -1.31 -32.67 -17.64
CA ARG A 348 -2.75 -32.56 -17.44
C ARG A 348 -3.34 -33.94 -17.16
N GLU A 349 -4.05 -34.05 -16.05
CA GLU A 349 -4.90 -35.22 -15.83
C GLU A 349 -6.02 -35.26 -16.88
N PRO A 350 -6.33 -36.41 -17.44
CA PRO A 350 -7.43 -36.53 -18.40
C PRO A 350 -8.77 -36.24 -17.69
N GLY A 351 -9.33 -35.04 -17.89
CA GLY A 351 -10.66 -34.67 -17.48
C GLY A 351 -11.68 -35.35 -18.41
N GLY A 352 -12.53 -36.20 -17.86
CA GLY A 352 -13.65 -36.80 -18.58
C GLY A 352 -14.05 -38.18 -18.06
N GLU A 353 -15.34 -38.44 -18.01
CA GLU A 353 -16.01 -39.63 -17.54
C GLU A 353 -15.45 -40.96 -18.09
N ALA A 354 -15.52 -41.97 -17.26
CA ALA A 354 -14.94 -43.30 -17.47
C ALA A 354 -15.42 -44.01 -18.71
N GLY A 355 -14.58 -44.05 -19.74
CA GLY A 355 -14.64 -44.98 -20.85
C GLY A 355 -13.32 -45.74 -20.95
N ALA A 356 -13.37 -47.09 -20.91
CA ALA A 356 -12.21 -47.98 -20.94
C ALA A 356 -11.44 -47.88 -22.26
N GLY A 357 -10.48 -46.94 -22.34
CA GLY A 357 -9.52 -46.82 -23.42
C GLY A 357 -8.23 -46.20 -22.88
N ARG A 358 -7.07 -46.68 -23.34
CA ARG A 358 -5.72 -46.27 -22.92
C ARG A 358 -5.64 -44.76 -22.65
N ARG A 359 -5.53 -44.37 -21.35
CA ARG A 359 -5.31 -43.01 -20.91
C ARG A 359 -3.96 -42.52 -21.44
N SER A 360 -3.95 -41.76 -22.53
CA SER A 360 -2.75 -41.09 -23.01
C SER A 360 -2.52 -39.83 -22.18
N ARG A 361 -1.36 -39.74 -21.53
CA ARG A 361 -0.92 -38.52 -20.82
C ARG A 361 -0.86 -37.37 -21.82
N ARG A 362 -1.27 -36.19 -21.39
CA ARG A 362 -1.16 -34.95 -22.18
C ARG A 362 -0.42 -33.89 -21.39
N PHE A 363 0.33 -33.09 -22.10
CA PHE A 363 1.17 -32.05 -21.53
C PHE A 363 0.85 -30.70 -22.16
N GLU A 364 0.75 -29.66 -21.33
CA GLU A 364 0.68 -28.28 -21.81
C GLU A 364 2.07 -27.66 -21.79
N ALA A 365 2.60 -27.34 -22.96
CA ALA A 365 3.89 -26.70 -23.14
C ALA A 365 3.72 -25.20 -23.43
N GLY A 366 4.25 -24.37 -22.56
CA GLY A 366 4.39 -22.93 -22.79
C GLY A 366 5.66 -22.63 -23.60
N LEU A 367 5.49 -22.02 -24.77
CA LEU A 367 6.56 -21.65 -25.68
C LEU A 367 6.69 -20.12 -25.73
N ARG A 368 7.90 -19.60 -25.54
CA ARG A 368 8.22 -18.20 -25.71
C ARG A 368 9.01 -17.99 -26.99
N PHE A 369 8.54 -17.13 -27.89
CA PHE A 369 9.25 -16.74 -29.09
C PHE A 369 10.54 -15.98 -28.72
N GLN A 370 11.62 -16.25 -29.47
CA GLN A 370 12.90 -15.56 -29.25
C GLN A 370 12.84 -14.08 -29.65
N ARG A 371 11.95 -13.71 -30.58
CA ARG A 371 11.63 -12.31 -30.94
C ARG A 371 10.12 -12.15 -30.97
N ARG A 372 9.63 -10.93 -30.67
CA ARG A 372 8.20 -10.63 -30.78
C ARG A 372 7.71 -10.86 -32.20
N ALA A 373 6.65 -11.63 -32.31
CA ALA A 373 6.06 -12.00 -33.60
C ALA A 373 5.00 -10.93 -34.01
N ARG A 374 5.43 -9.69 -34.23
CA ARG A 374 4.53 -8.59 -34.65
C ARG A 374 3.77 -8.92 -35.95
N VAL A 375 4.32 -9.78 -36.78
CA VAL A 375 3.67 -10.29 -37.99
C VAL A 375 2.37 -11.05 -37.69
N LEU A 376 2.18 -11.52 -36.45
CA LEU A 376 0.94 -12.17 -36.02
C LEU A 376 -0.18 -11.19 -35.69
N GLN A 377 0.12 -9.91 -35.43
CA GLN A 377 -0.87 -8.94 -34.94
C GLN A 377 -2.14 -8.85 -35.78
N PRO A 378 -2.07 -8.74 -37.12
CA PRO A 378 -3.29 -8.68 -37.93
C PRO A 378 -4.16 -9.96 -37.84
N ALA A 379 -3.52 -11.14 -37.73
CA ALA A 379 -4.23 -12.41 -37.55
C ALA A 379 -4.84 -12.53 -36.14
N LEU A 380 -4.15 -12.04 -35.10
CA LEU A 380 -4.64 -12.02 -33.73
C LEU A 380 -5.81 -11.07 -33.59
N ASP A 381 -5.74 -9.88 -34.17
CA ASP A 381 -6.84 -8.89 -34.15
C ASP A 381 -8.11 -9.44 -34.84
N LYS A 382 -7.94 -10.18 -35.94
CA LYS A 382 -9.05 -10.84 -36.64
C LYS A 382 -9.68 -11.93 -35.76
N LEU A 383 -8.88 -12.75 -35.07
CA LEU A 383 -9.34 -13.78 -34.16
C LEU A 383 -10.09 -13.19 -32.96
N ALA A 384 -9.57 -12.10 -32.37
CA ALA A 384 -10.20 -11.41 -31.28
C ALA A 384 -11.61 -10.85 -31.65
N ARG A 385 -11.72 -10.25 -32.85
CA ARG A 385 -13.00 -9.74 -33.36
C ARG A 385 -14.01 -10.88 -33.63
N GLN A 386 -13.56 -12.03 -34.09
CA GLN A 386 -14.41 -13.20 -34.33
C GLN A 386 -14.95 -13.78 -33.02
N GLN A 387 -14.17 -13.78 -31.95
CA GLN A 387 -14.62 -14.24 -30.64
C GLN A 387 -15.61 -13.28 -29.98
N LEU A 388 -15.41 -11.95 -30.14
CA LEU A 388 -16.35 -10.93 -29.64
C LEU A 388 -17.68 -10.93 -30.39
N ALA A 389 -17.72 -11.45 -31.63
CA ALA A 389 -18.94 -11.54 -32.43
C ALA A 389 -19.71 -12.87 -32.22
N ALA A 390 -19.11 -13.86 -31.55
CA ALA A 390 -19.68 -15.18 -31.31
C ALA A 390 -20.18 -15.40 -29.85
N GLY A 391 -19.92 -14.46 -28.93
CA GLY A 391 -20.39 -14.45 -27.55
C GLY A 391 -21.36 -13.32 -27.29
#